data_4e9f46bc50a74e9bd92ce07cdf73fd37
#
_entry.id   4e9f46bc50a74e9bd92ce07cdf73fd37
#
_cell.length_a   1.000
_cell.length_b   1.000
_cell.length_c   1.000
_cell.angle_alpha   90.00
_cell.angle_beta   90.00
_cell.angle_gamma   90.00
#
_symmetry.space_group_name_H-M   'P 1'
#
loop_
_entity.id
_entity.type
_entity.pdbx_description
1 polymer ?
#
loop_
_entity_poly.entity_id
_entity_poly.type
_entity_poly.pdbx_seq_one_letter_code
_entity_poly.pdbx_strand_id
1 'polypeptide(L)'
;MYIVLDSNILLHYISFEEIPWQDELSCDEVTIVLTGMVLEEIDKKKDDEKGKIQKRAKAVASRFKEILIGGKSGKYPVMFVESAYATEDERRRFHLDRNDNQILFDIRNSGLDIADVTVVSSDTAMLLRAKQQGYKIYQLNDKYLLQEEPSKDE
;
A
#
# COMPACT_ATOMS: atom_id res chain seq x y z
N MET A 1 12.65 6.40 -7.11
CA MET A 1 11.45 6.81 -6.33
C MET A 1 10.85 5.61 -5.64
N TYR A 2 10.52 5.78 -4.38
CA TYR A 2 9.83 4.76 -3.59
C TYR A 2 8.36 5.11 -3.53
N ILE A 3 7.48 4.15 -3.85
CA ILE A 3 6.03 4.36 -3.75
C ILE A 3 5.47 3.46 -2.66
N VAL A 4 4.74 4.07 -1.74
CA VAL A 4 4.06 3.37 -0.64
C VAL A 4 2.61 3.20 -1.02
N LEU A 5 2.15 1.95 -1.04
CA LEU A 5 0.77 1.60 -1.38
C LEU A 5 0.00 1.26 -0.12
N ASP A 6 -1.20 1.80 0.02
CA ASP A 6 -2.10 1.36 1.08
C ASP A 6 -2.91 0.13 0.64
N SER A 7 -3.61 -0.48 1.58
CA SER A 7 -4.38 -1.69 1.31
C SER A 7 -5.52 -1.47 0.32
N ASN A 8 -6.09 -0.27 0.27
CA ASN A 8 -7.18 0.05 -0.66
C ASN A 8 -6.71 0.00 -2.11
N ILE A 9 -5.48 0.45 -2.38
CA ILE A 9 -4.89 0.35 -3.73
C ILE A 9 -4.77 -1.12 -4.13
N LEU A 10 -4.33 -1.96 -3.21
CA LEU A 10 -4.12 -3.39 -3.48
C LEU A 10 -5.42 -4.15 -3.67
N LEU A 11 -6.48 -3.73 -2.98
CA LEU A 11 -7.77 -4.45 -2.98
C LEU A 11 -8.73 -3.99 -4.07
N HIS A 12 -8.69 -2.71 -4.45
CA HIS A 12 -9.72 -2.12 -5.32
C HIS A 12 -9.24 -1.77 -6.72
N TYR A 13 -7.93 -1.85 -6.98
CA TYR A 13 -7.34 -1.53 -8.27
C TYR A 13 -6.77 -2.79 -8.92
N ILE A 14 -6.42 -2.70 -10.20
CA ILE A 14 -5.73 -3.81 -10.89
C ILE A 14 -4.44 -4.14 -10.16
N SER A 15 -3.82 -5.28 -10.48
CA SER A 15 -2.58 -5.68 -9.85
C SER A 15 -1.57 -4.52 -9.83
N PHE A 16 -0.97 -4.27 -8.65
CA PHE A 16 0.02 -3.21 -8.50
C PHE A 16 1.21 -3.38 -9.45
N GLU A 17 1.47 -4.60 -9.92
CA GLU A 17 2.54 -4.90 -10.86
C GLU A 17 2.17 -4.56 -12.31
N GLU A 18 0.89 -4.40 -12.61
CA GLU A 18 0.40 -4.05 -13.95
C GLU A 18 0.19 -2.55 -14.15
N ILE A 19 0.21 -1.77 -13.10
CA ILE A 19 0.07 -0.31 -13.19
C ILE A 19 1.39 0.28 -13.72
N PRO A 20 1.33 1.13 -14.76
CA PRO A 20 2.55 1.75 -15.33
C PRO A 20 3.04 2.91 -14.45
N TRP A 21 3.62 2.59 -13.31
CA TRP A 21 4.04 3.59 -12.32
C TRP A 21 5.02 4.62 -12.85
N GLN A 22 5.93 4.21 -13.73
CA GLN A 22 6.91 5.13 -14.31
C GLN A 22 6.23 6.23 -15.12
N ASP A 23 5.21 5.87 -15.90
CA ASP A 23 4.43 6.85 -16.66
C ASP A 23 3.55 7.69 -15.76
N GLU A 24 2.88 7.06 -14.79
CA GLU A 24 1.98 7.76 -13.89
C GLU A 24 2.71 8.80 -13.02
N LEU A 25 3.90 8.48 -12.55
CA LEU A 25 4.67 9.34 -11.66
C LEU A 25 5.76 10.13 -12.39
N SER A 26 5.88 9.98 -13.70
CA SER A 26 6.88 10.66 -14.53
C SER A 26 8.30 10.50 -13.98
N CYS A 27 8.68 9.26 -13.69
CA CYS A 27 10.00 8.92 -13.15
C CYS A 27 10.57 7.68 -13.84
N ASP A 28 11.90 7.54 -13.82
CA ASP A 28 12.59 6.46 -14.52
C ASP A 28 12.61 5.16 -13.72
N GLU A 29 12.76 5.25 -12.41
CA GLU A 29 12.88 4.09 -11.54
C GLU A 29 11.86 4.15 -10.42
N VAL A 30 11.19 3.02 -10.18
CA VAL A 30 10.18 2.88 -9.15
C VAL A 30 10.46 1.61 -8.34
N THR A 31 10.49 1.76 -7.02
CA THR A 31 10.46 0.64 -6.08
C THR A 31 9.16 0.70 -5.30
N ILE A 32 8.43 -0.40 -5.29
CA ILE A 32 7.18 -0.51 -4.53
C ILE A 32 7.50 -0.86 -3.09
N VAL A 33 6.93 -0.11 -2.16
CA VAL A 33 7.15 -0.31 -0.72
C VAL A 33 5.85 -0.80 -0.08
N LEU A 34 5.93 -1.94 0.57
CA LEU A 34 4.82 -2.58 1.28
C LEU A 34 5.19 -2.69 2.76
N THR A 35 4.38 -2.11 3.62
CA THR A 35 4.64 -2.12 5.07
C THR A 35 3.99 -3.32 5.74
N GLY A 36 4.48 -3.66 6.93
CA GLY A 36 3.91 -4.74 7.74
C GLY A 36 2.44 -4.50 8.05
N MET A 37 2.04 -3.24 8.29
CA MET A 37 0.64 -2.90 8.55
C MET A 37 -0.26 -3.21 7.35
N VAL A 38 0.21 -2.93 6.14
CA VAL A 38 -0.54 -3.25 4.92
C VAL A 38 -0.69 -4.76 4.75
N LEU A 39 0.38 -5.51 5.04
CA LEU A 39 0.31 -6.97 4.98
C LEU A 39 -0.70 -7.53 5.99
N GLU A 40 -0.72 -6.98 7.21
CA GLU A 40 -1.70 -7.37 8.23
C GLU A 40 -3.13 -7.05 7.81
N GLU A 41 -3.37 -5.89 7.22
CA GLU A 41 -4.69 -5.52 6.72
C GLU A 41 -5.17 -6.48 5.61
N ILE A 42 -4.28 -6.86 4.71
CA ILE A 42 -4.60 -7.82 3.64
C ILE A 42 -4.92 -9.20 4.23
N ASP A 43 -4.13 -9.69 5.18
CA ASP A 43 -4.39 -10.97 5.84
C ASP A 43 -5.73 -10.95 6.58
N LYS A 44 -6.04 -9.86 7.25
CA LYS A 44 -7.32 -9.71 7.94
C LYS A 44 -8.50 -9.75 6.97
N LYS A 45 -8.41 -9.06 5.85
CA LYS A 45 -9.45 -9.07 4.81
C LYS A 45 -9.61 -10.45 4.18
N LYS A 46 -8.52 -11.19 4.03
CA LYS A 46 -8.55 -12.56 3.55
C LYS A 46 -9.39 -13.48 4.45
N ASP A 47 -9.35 -13.25 5.77
CA ASP A 47 -10.02 -14.10 6.74
C ASP A 47 -11.42 -13.59 7.13
N ASP A 48 -11.58 -12.26 7.26
CA ASP A 48 -12.79 -11.64 7.83
C ASP A 48 -13.83 -11.25 6.79
N GLU A 49 -13.41 -10.94 5.57
CA GLU A 49 -14.32 -10.53 4.50
C GLU A 49 -14.83 -11.72 3.70
N LYS A 50 -15.89 -11.48 2.93
CA LYS A 50 -16.51 -12.48 2.05
C LYS A 50 -16.60 -11.95 0.63
N GLY A 51 -16.78 -12.86 -0.33
CA GLY A 51 -17.00 -12.50 -1.73
C GLY A 51 -15.75 -11.99 -2.43
N LYS A 52 -15.90 -10.92 -3.21
CA LYS A 52 -14.84 -10.41 -4.08
C LYS A 52 -13.64 -9.88 -3.31
N ILE A 53 -13.88 -9.20 -2.19
CA ILE A 53 -12.81 -8.63 -1.35
C ILE A 53 -11.97 -9.76 -0.76
N GLN A 54 -12.59 -10.83 -0.27
CA GLN A 54 -11.87 -11.99 0.25
C GLN A 54 -11.01 -12.63 -0.83
N LYS A 55 -11.57 -12.86 -2.01
CA LYS A 55 -10.82 -13.44 -3.14
C LYS A 55 -9.64 -12.57 -3.54
N ARG A 56 -9.86 -11.27 -3.62
CA ARG A 56 -8.81 -10.32 -3.96
C ARG A 56 -7.70 -10.31 -2.92
N ALA A 57 -8.06 -10.28 -1.63
CA ALA A 57 -7.11 -10.32 -0.53
C ALA A 57 -6.28 -11.60 -0.55
N LYS A 58 -6.90 -12.75 -0.82
CA LYS A 58 -6.18 -14.03 -0.96
C LYS A 58 -5.17 -13.99 -2.11
N ALA A 59 -5.57 -13.45 -3.26
CA ALA A 59 -4.68 -13.34 -4.42
C ALA A 59 -3.49 -12.42 -4.12
N VAL A 60 -3.75 -11.28 -3.49
CA VAL A 60 -2.70 -10.32 -3.13
C VAL A 60 -1.75 -10.92 -2.09
N ALA A 61 -2.28 -11.55 -1.04
CA ALA A 61 -1.46 -12.20 -0.01
C ALA A 61 -0.59 -13.31 -0.61
N SER A 62 -1.13 -14.10 -1.52
CA SER A 62 -0.39 -15.14 -2.21
C SER A 62 0.76 -14.57 -3.03
N ARG A 63 0.50 -13.46 -3.73
CA ARG A 63 1.54 -12.79 -4.53
C ARG A 63 2.66 -12.23 -3.64
N PHE A 64 2.31 -11.63 -2.51
CA PHE A 64 3.31 -11.15 -1.55
C PHE A 64 4.21 -12.28 -1.07
N LYS A 65 3.62 -13.43 -0.76
CA LYS A 65 4.37 -14.61 -0.32
C LYS A 65 5.33 -15.09 -1.41
N GLU A 66 4.89 -15.13 -2.67
CA GLU A 66 5.74 -15.49 -3.79
C GLU A 66 6.95 -14.55 -3.93
N ILE A 67 6.72 -13.25 -3.80
CA ILE A 67 7.80 -12.26 -3.88
C ILE A 67 8.74 -12.42 -2.70
N LEU A 68 8.22 -12.58 -1.49
CA LEU A 68 8.99 -12.65 -0.27
C LEU A 68 9.87 -13.90 -0.20
N ILE A 69 9.29 -15.05 -0.53
CA ILE A 69 9.97 -16.35 -0.46
C ILE A 69 10.79 -16.62 -1.72
N GLY A 70 10.19 -16.36 -2.88
CA GLY A 70 10.82 -16.63 -4.17
C GLY A 70 11.84 -15.58 -4.60
N GLY A 71 11.86 -14.42 -3.97
CA GLY A 71 12.78 -13.33 -4.29
C GLY A 71 12.57 -12.72 -5.68
N LYS A 72 11.46 -13.04 -6.35
CA LYS A 72 11.19 -12.54 -7.70
C LYS A 72 9.99 -11.60 -7.69
N SER A 73 10.29 -10.30 -7.70
CA SER A 73 9.29 -9.31 -8.07
C SER A 73 9.09 -9.35 -9.59
N GLY A 74 7.95 -8.84 -10.05
CA GLY A 74 7.68 -8.71 -11.47
C GLY A 74 8.42 -7.52 -12.08
N LYS A 75 7.68 -6.65 -12.75
CA LYS A 75 8.22 -5.49 -13.46
C LYS A 75 8.96 -4.50 -12.54
N TYR A 76 8.55 -4.38 -11.29
CA TYR A 76 9.09 -3.41 -10.34
C TYR A 76 9.73 -4.12 -9.15
N PRO A 77 10.88 -3.61 -8.64
CA PRO A 77 11.39 -4.06 -7.36
C PRO A 77 10.36 -3.80 -6.25
N VAL A 78 10.27 -4.73 -5.31
CA VAL A 78 9.39 -4.62 -4.14
C VAL A 78 10.23 -4.68 -2.88
N MET A 79 10.00 -3.71 -1.99
CA MET A 79 10.65 -3.62 -0.69
C MET A 79 9.62 -3.78 0.41
N PHE A 80 9.88 -4.69 1.35
CA PHE A 80 9.03 -4.87 2.52
C PHE A 80 9.63 -4.11 3.70
N VAL A 81 8.81 -3.34 4.40
CA VAL A 81 9.22 -2.57 5.57
C VAL A 81 8.45 -3.07 6.78
N GLU A 82 9.17 -3.58 7.77
CA GLU A 82 8.57 -4.04 9.01
C GLU A 82 8.05 -2.87 9.84
N SER A 83 7.07 -3.16 10.72
CA SER A 83 6.56 -2.18 11.66
C SER A 83 7.68 -1.74 12.62
N ALA A 84 7.88 -0.43 12.74
CA ALA A 84 8.87 0.13 13.62
C ALA A 84 8.44 0.01 15.08
N TYR A 85 9.41 -0.24 15.97
CA TYR A 85 9.16 -0.19 17.39
C TYR A 85 8.76 1.22 17.81
N ALA A 86 7.72 1.32 18.63
CA ALA A 86 7.25 2.59 19.17
C ALA A 86 7.01 2.44 20.67
N THR A 87 7.42 3.45 21.44
CA THR A 87 7.09 3.54 22.87
C THR A 87 5.60 3.83 23.04
N GLU A 88 5.08 3.63 24.24
CA GLU A 88 3.68 3.99 24.53
C GLU A 88 3.42 5.48 24.30
N ASP A 89 4.38 6.34 24.66
CA ASP A 89 4.27 7.78 24.44
C ASP A 89 4.20 8.11 22.94
N GLU A 90 5.05 7.50 22.15
CA GLU A 90 5.02 7.65 20.70
C GLU A 90 3.72 7.14 20.09
N ARG A 91 3.23 5.99 20.54
CA ARG A 91 1.96 5.43 20.08
C ARG A 91 0.80 6.40 20.32
N ARG A 92 0.80 7.05 21.46
CA ARG A 92 -0.22 8.02 21.84
C ARG A 92 -0.07 9.32 21.08
N ARG A 93 1.15 9.85 21.03
CA ARG A 93 1.46 11.13 20.40
C ARG A 93 1.23 11.13 18.90
N PHE A 94 1.58 10.03 18.22
CA PHE A 94 1.42 9.89 16.78
C PHE A 94 0.12 9.19 16.37
N HIS A 95 -0.73 8.85 17.31
CA HIS A 95 -2.01 8.17 17.05
C HIS A 95 -1.83 6.88 16.23
N LEU A 96 -0.92 6.02 16.67
CA LEU A 96 -0.57 4.78 15.96
C LEU A 96 -1.65 3.71 16.03
N ASP A 97 -2.74 3.95 16.77
CA ASP A 97 -3.95 3.13 16.71
C ASP A 97 -4.65 3.21 15.36
N ARG A 98 -4.36 4.23 14.56
CA ARG A 98 -4.83 4.35 13.19
C ARG A 98 -3.82 3.75 12.22
N ASN A 99 -4.29 2.86 11.34
CA ASN A 99 -3.41 2.11 10.43
C ASN A 99 -2.61 3.01 9.51
N ASP A 100 -3.21 4.07 8.96
CA ASP A 100 -2.51 5.00 8.09
C ASP A 100 -1.38 5.76 8.82
N ASN A 101 -1.59 6.12 10.07
CA ASN A 101 -0.54 6.73 10.89
C ASN A 101 0.60 5.74 11.16
N GLN A 102 0.27 4.48 11.41
CA GLN A 102 1.28 3.44 11.60
C GLN A 102 2.12 3.26 10.33
N ILE A 103 1.48 3.23 9.16
CA ILE A 103 2.18 3.12 7.88
C ILE A 103 3.19 4.26 7.73
N LEU A 104 2.76 5.49 7.95
CA LEU A 104 3.64 6.67 7.81
C LEU A 104 4.76 6.66 8.85
N PHE A 105 4.49 6.23 10.07
CA PHE A 105 5.49 6.07 11.12
C PHE A 105 6.55 5.04 10.72
N ASP A 106 6.12 3.91 10.20
CA ASP A 106 7.02 2.85 9.76
C ASP A 106 7.96 3.32 8.64
N ILE A 107 7.41 4.05 7.67
CA ILE A 107 8.21 4.60 6.57
C ILE A 107 9.22 5.63 7.08
N ARG A 108 8.79 6.51 8.00
CA ARG A 108 9.68 7.52 8.60
C ARG A 108 10.87 6.87 9.31
N ASN A 109 10.65 5.72 9.93
CA ASN A 109 11.69 5.00 10.69
C ASN A 109 12.39 3.91 9.88
N SER A 110 12.13 3.80 8.59
CA SER A 110 12.70 2.77 7.72
C SER A 110 14.10 3.10 7.20
N GLY A 111 14.54 4.35 7.34
CA GLY A 111 15.79 4.82 6.76
C GLY A 111 15.64 5.38 5.35
N LEU A 112 14.47 5.30 4.75
CA LEU A 112 14.22 5.92 3.44
C LEU A 112 14.18 7.44 3.57
N ASP A 113 14.73 8.13 2.57
CA ASP A 113 14.62 9.59 2.48
C ASP A 113 13.19 9.96 2.07
N ILE A 114 12.49 10.70 2.94
CA ILE A 114 11.10 11.11 2.70
C ILE A 114 10.96 11.87 1.37
N ALA A 115 11.98 12.61 0.96
CA ALA A 115 11.96 13.35 -0.31
C ALA A 115 11.83 12.43 -1.53
N ASP A 116 12.24 11.15 -1.39
CA ASP A 116 12.17 10.15 -2.45
C ASP A 116 10.94 9.25 -2.35
N VAL A 117 10.05 9.52 -1.40
CA VAL A 117 8.87 8.68 -1.14
C VAL A 117 7.60 9.38 -1.60
N THR A 118 6.81 8.66 -2.38
CA THR A 118 5.46 9.08 -2.75
C THR A 118 4.44 8.12 -2.14
N VAL A 119 3.47 8.66 -1.43
CA VAL A 119 2.37 7.87 -0.87
C VAL A 119 1.23 7.86 -1.89
N VAL A 120 0.85 6.67 -2.31
CA VAL A 120 -0.24 6.45 -3.27
C VAL A 120 -1.46 5.92 -2.52
N SER A 121 -2.55 6.64 -2.60
CA SER A 121 -3.79 6.26 -1.93
C SER A 121 -4.98 6.83 -2.67
N SER A 122 -6.15 6.24 -2.44
CA SER A 122 -7.44 6.81 -2.84
C SER A 122 -8.16 7.47 -1.66
N ASP A 123 -7.61 7.35 -0.46
CA ASP A 123 -8.17 7.92 0.76
C ASP A 123 -7.64 9.34 0.99
N THR A 124 -8.54 10.32 0.96
CA THR A 124 -8.19 11.73 1.15
C THR A 124 -7.52 11.98 2.50
N ALA A 125 -7.96 11.32 3.57
CA ALA A 125 -7.37 11.49 4.89
C ALA A 125 -5.92 11.00 4.92
N MET A 126 -5.63 9.87 4.29
CA MET A 126 -4.27 9.35 4.16
C MET A 126 -3.37 10.31 3.39
N LEU A 127 -3.87 10.81 2.25
CA LEU A 127 -3.12 11.77 1.43
C LEU A 127 -2.83 13.06 2.19
N LEU A 128 -3.81 13.57 2.94
CA LEU A 128 -3.62 14.78 3.75
C LEU A 128 -2.54 14.58 4.81
N ARG A 129 -2.61 13.48 5.56
CA ARG A 129 -1.61 13.18 6.60
C ARG A 129 -0.21 13.02 6.02
N ALA A 130 -0.10 12.31 4.91
CA ALA A 130 1.18 12.13 4.23
C ALA A 130 1.76 13.47 3.77
N LYS A 131 0.93 14.30 3.15
CA LYS A 131 1.38 15.63 2.70
C LYS A 131 1.86 16.50 3.84
N GLN A 132 1.13 16.51 4.96
CA GLN A 132 1.51 17.29 6.14
C GLN A 132 2.84 16.84 6.75
N GLN A 133 3.18 15.57 6.57
CA GLN A 133 4.45 15.01 7.07
C GLN A 133 5.60 15.15 6.07
N GLY A 134 5.38 15.80 4.93
CA GLY A 134 6.42 16.09 3.94
C GLY A 134 6.56 15.08 2.82
N TYR A 135 5.70 14.07 2.76
CA TYR A 135 5.71 13.11 1.65
C TYR A 135 5.11 13.71 0.38
N LYS A 136 5.60 13.26 -0.75
CA LYS A 136 4.88 13.45 -2.01
C LYS A 136 3.65 12.55 -1.97
N ILE A 137 2.57 13.00 -2.57
CA ILE A 137 1.32 12.24 -2.62
C ILE A 137 0.86 12.09 -4.06
N TYR A 138 0.16 10.99 -4.33
CA TYR A 138 -0.43 10.73 -5.64
C TYR A 138 -1.75 9.98 -5.47
N GLN A 139 -2.80 10.52 -6.08
CA GLN A 139 -4.08 9.84 -6.16
C GLN A 139 -4.14 9.04 -7.44
N LEU A 140 -4.30 7.72 -7.31
CA LEU A 140 -4.31 6.82 -8.47
C LEU A 140 -5.56 7.07 -9.32
N ASN A 141 -5.37 7.10 -10.64
CA ASN A 141 -6.44 7.33 -11.59
C ASN A 141 -7.48 6.20 -11.53
N ASP A 142 -8.75 6.57 -11.57
CA ASP A 142 -9.88 5.63 -11.49
C ASP A 142 -9.92 4.63 -12.67
N LYS A 143 -9.22 4.91 -13.77
CA LYS A 143 -9.13 3.96 -14.89
C LYS A 143 -8.50 2.62 -14.50
N TYR A 144 -7.76 2.59 -13.39
CA TYR A 144 -7.13 1.35 -12.88
C TYR A 144 -8.01 0.64 -11.86
N LEU A 145 -9.16 1.17 -11.51
CA LEU A 145 -10.10 0.49 -10.61
C LEU A 145 -10.53 -0.84 -11.23
N LEU A 146 -10.65 -1.84 -10.37
CA LEU A 146 -11.27 -3.10 -10.78
C LEU A 146 -12.74 -2.84 -11.11
N GLN A 147 -13.16 -3.30 -12.28
CA GLN A 147 -14.56 -3.17 -12.67
C GLN A 147 -15.41 -4.13 -11.85
N GLU A 148 -16.54 -3.64 -11.37
CA GLU A 148 -17.52 -4.51 -10.75
C GLU A 148 -18.16 -5.37 -11.83
N GLU A 149 -18.20 -6.68 -11.58
CA GLU A 149 -18.97 -7.56 -12.46
C GLU A 149 -20.46 -7.29 -12.24
N PRO A 150 -21.26 -7.24 -13.33
CA PRO A 150 -22.70 -7.11 -13.16
C PRO A 150 -23.23 -8.23 -12.29
N SER A 151 -24.11 -7.88 -11.37
CA SER A 151 -24.82 -8.89 -10.56
C SER A 151 -25.63 -9.79 -11.48
N LYS A 152 -25.63 -11.11 -11.17
CA LYS A 152 -26.40 -12.10 -11.95
C LYS A 152 -27.91 -11.87 -11.84
N ASP A 153 -28.35 -11.07 -10.89
CA ASP A 153 -29.76 -10.76 -10.64
C ASP A 153 -30.23 -9.49 -11.33
N GLU A 154 -29.39 -8.84 -12.10
CA GLU A 154 -29.73 -7.65 -12.88
C GLU A 154 -30.16 -8.01 -14.31
#